data_328210617e36f9e374852aded6e81eaa
#
_entry.id   328210617e36f9e374852aded6e81eaa
#
_cell.length_a   1.000
_cell.length_b   1.000
_cell.length_c   1.000
_cell.angle_alpha   90.00
_cell.angle_beta   90.00
_cell.angle_gamma   90.00
#
_symmetry.space_group_name_H-M   'P 1'
#
loop_
_entity.id
_entity.type
_entity.pdbx_description
1 polymer ?
#
loop_
_entity_poly.entity_id
_entity_poly.type
_entity_poly.pdbx_seq_one_letter_code
_entity_poly.pdbx_strand_id
1 'polypeptide(L)'
;MTQTTITNLELIQPLANHQTLTDEQFMLLREDENLYEYVNGELIIVANSGVEHGYLALTLGYFLTGFVRDHKLGITCDSSTAFKMKTGNKRSPDLAFIDKERLQGLKRLPKGFFDGAPDLAVEIISPNNTFEEIHNKLVEYFENGTRLAWVILPDEECVLVYRKPKPSQLLQLEDSLNGEDVIPNFNLPLTELFQELSF
;
A
#
# COMPACT_ATOMS: atom_id res chain seq x y z
N MET A 1 -23.09 6.34 33.99
CA MET A 1 -22.28 5.42 33.19
C MET A 1 -21.08 6.23 32.74
N THR A 2 -19.96 6.02 33.39
CA THR A 2 -18.70 6.71 33.07
C THR A 2 -18.09 6.00 31.87
N GLN A 3 -18.08 6.66 30.71
CA GLN A 3 -17.27 6.24 29.59
C GLN A 3 -15.79 6.44 29.99
N THR A 4 -15.07 5.35 30.15
CA THR A 4 -13.63 5.38 30.31
C THR A 4 -13.05 5.70 28.93
N THR A 5 -12.60 6.93 28.75
CA THR A 5 -11.82 7.33 27.56
C THR A 5 -10.47 6.63 27.68
N ILE A 6 -10.27 5.55 26.95
CA ILE A 6 -8.97 4.90 26.80
C ILE A 6 -8.13 5.88 25.99
N THR A 7 -7.10 6.46 26.57
CA THR A 7 -6.16 7.34 25.86
C THR A 7 -5.28 6.47 24.95
N ASN A 8 -5.02 6.94 23.72
CA ASN A 8 -4.16 6.27 22.73
C ASN A 8 -2.80 5.84 23.33
N LEU A 9 -2.27 6.55 24.31
CA LEU A 9 -1.05 6.23 25.05
C LEU A 9 -1.12 4.89 25.83
N GLU A 10 -2.29 4.48 26.30
CA GLU A 10 -2.45 3.19 27.00
C GLU A 10 -2.48 2.00 26.03
N LEU A 11 -2.82 2.24 24.76
CA LEU A 11 -2.78 1.24 23.69
C LEU A 11 -1.37 1.07 23.11
N ILE A 12 -0.51 2.09 23.22
CA ILE A 12 0.87 2.10 22.70
C ILE A 12 1.87 1.53 23.74
N GLN A 13 1.48 1.38 25.01
CA GLN A 13 2.34 0.65 25.96
C GLN A 13 2.55 -0.76 25.40
N PRO A 14 3.81 -1.25 25.33
CA PRO A 14 4.10 -2.56 24.76
C PRO A 14 3.12 -3.55 25.37
N LEU A 15 2.41 -4.25 24.50
CA LEU A 15 1.47 -5.30 24.88
C LEU A 15 2.29 -6.39 25.59
N ALA A 16 2.61 -6.14 26.85
CA ALA A 16 3.51 -6.94 27.70
C ALA A 16 3.01 -8.38 27.89
N ASN A 17 1.86 -8.75 27.28
CA ASN A 17 1.20 -10.03 27.46
C ASN A 17 0.67 -10.66 26.18
N HIS A 18 1.32 -10.54 25.01
CA HIS A 18 0.90 -11.22 23.77
C HIS A 18 -0.59 -11.04 23.40
N GLN A 19 -1.23 -9.96 23.84
CA GLN A 19 -2.59 -9.65 23.43
C GLN A 19 -2.57 -9.13 22.00
N THR A 20 -3.17 -9.88 21.09
CA THR A 20 -3.41 -9.42 19.71
C THR A 20 -4.40 -8.27 19.73
N LEU A 21 -4.06 -7.16 19.05
CA LEU A 21 -4.98 -6.03 18.84
C LEU A 21 -6.21 -6.50 18.07
N THR A 22 -7.40 -6.16 18.60
CA THR A 22 -8.64 -6.35 17.83
C THR A 22 -8.72 -5.33 16.69
N ASP A 23 -9.57 -5.59 15.73
CA ASP A 23 -9.78 -4.68 14.61
C ASP A 23 -10.30 -3.32 15.08
N GLU A 24 -11.19 -3.30 16.08
CA GLU A 24 -11.71 -2.08 16.69
C GLU A 24 -10.61 -1.28 17.39
N GLN A 25 -9.73 -1.95 18.12
CA GLN A 25 -8.58 -1.29 18.77
C GLN A 25 -7.63 -0.67 17.77
N PHE A 26 -7.30 -1.40 16.69
CA PHE A 26 -6.46 -0.85 15.64
C PHE A 26 -7.12 0.34 14.93
N MET A 27 -8.44 0.31 14.72
CA MET A 27 -9.15 1.44 14.12
C MET A 27 -9.15 2.67 15.01
N LEU A 28 -9.19 2.51 16.34
CA LEU A 28 -9.09 3.62 17.29
C LEU A 28 -7.69 4.28 17.26
N LEU A 29 -6.61 3.50 17.04
CA LEU A 29 -5.26 4.05 16.90
C LEU A 29 -5.14 4.97 15.68
N ARG A 30 -5.90 4.72 14.63
CA ARG A 30 -5.89 5.54 13.42
C ARG A 30 -6.61 6.89 13.56
N GLU A 31 -7.16 7.19 14.71
CA GLU A 31 -7.71 8.52 15.03
C GLU A 31 -6.62 9.52 15.41
N ASP A 32 -5.39 9.06 15.68
CA ASP A 32 -4.24 9.95 15.86
C ASP A 32 -3.59 10.31 14.51
N GLU A 33 -2.57 11.17 14.52
CA GLU A 33 -1.92 11.68 13.31
C GLU A 33 -0.92 10.69 12.68
N ASN A 34 -0.76 9.46 13.25
CA ASN A 34 0.20 8.49 12.78
C ASN A 34 -0.45 7.44 11.86
N LEU A 35 0.35 6.94 10.93
CA LEU A 35 0.02 5.73 10.18
C LEU A 35 0.63 4.51 10.89
N TYR A 36 -0.14 3.43 10.95
CA TYR A 36 0.26 2.21 11.62
C TYR A 36 0.11 1.01 10.71
N GLU A 37 1.07 0.11 10.79
CA GLU A 37 0.93 -1.28 10.37
C GLU A 37 0.87 -2.19 11.59
N TYR A 38 0.22 -3.34 11.47
CA TYR A 38 0.19 -4.37 12.52
C TYR A 38 0.73 -5.67 11.96
N VAL A 39 1.84 -6.15 12.51
CA VAL A 39 2.61 -7.25 11.93
C VAL A 39 3.05 -8.22 13.01
N ASN A 40 2.62 -9.48 12.92
CA ASN A 40 3.00 -10.54 13.84
C ASN A 40 2.78 -10.21 15.33
N GLY A 41 1.73 -9.45 15.62
CA GLY A 41 1.42 -9.03 16.99
C GLY A 41 2.06 -7.71 17.41
N GLU A 42 2.85 -7.09 16.55
CA GLU A 42 3.54 -5.82 16.83
C GLU A 42 2.90 -4.66 16.05
N LEU A 43 2.79 -3.52 16.70
CA LEU A 43 2.35 -2.26 16.11
C LEU A 43 3.58 -1.50 15.61
N ILE A 44 3.63 -1.23 14.32
CA ILE A 44 4.70 -0.52 13.66
C ILE A 44 4.19 0.87 13.28
N ILE A 45 4.86 1.92 13.75
CA ILE A 45 4.60 3.29 13.28
C ILE A 45 5.27 3.45 11.93
N VAL A 46 4.48 3.80 10.92
CA VAL A 46 5.01 4.12 9.59
C VAL A 46 5.57 5.55 9.62
N ALA A 47 6.85 5.69 9.39
CA ALA A 47 7.50 6.99 9.37
C ALA A 47 6.96 7.87 8.22
N ASN A 48 6.90 9.18 8.44
CA ASN A 48 6.57 10.12 7.38
C ASN A 48 7.62 10.04 6.26
N SER A 49 7.16 9.92 5.04
CA SER A 49 7.99 9.90 3.84
C SER A 49 8.43 11.32 3.44
N GLY A 50 9.53 11.42 2.71
CA GLY A 50 10.02 12.68 2.15
C GLY A 50 9.14 13.23 1.03
N VAL A 51 9.45 14.48 0.60
CA VAL A 51 8.69 15.18 -0.46
C VAL A 51 8.72 14.41 -1.78
N GLU A 52 9.86 13.88 -2.18
CA GLU A 52 10.03 13.11 -3.41
C GLU A 52 9.14 11.86 -3.44
N HIS A 53 9.15 11.07 -2.37
CA HIS A 53 8.27 9.91 -2.23
C HIS A 53 6.80 10.31 -2.38
N GLY A 54 6.36 11.36 -1.68
CA GLY A 54 4.98 11.85 -1.77
C GLY A 54 4.63 12.34 -3.17
N TYR A 55 5.56 13.01 -3.85
CA TYR A 55 5.39 13.47 -5.22
C TYR A 55 5.23 12.30 -6.20
N LEU A 56 6.11 11.29 -6.12
CA LEU A 56 6.03 10.10 -6.97
C LEU A 56 4.74 9.30 -6.72
N ALA A 57 4.35 9.13 -5.44
CA ALA A 57 3.10 8.47 -5.08
C ALA A 57 1.88 9.19 -5.69
N LEU A 58 1.84 10.52 -5.58
CA LEU A 58 0.74 11.32 -6.13
C LEU A 58 0.75 11.32 -7.66
N THR A 59 1.92 11.42 -8.29
CA THR A 59 2.06 11.39 -9.76
C THR A 59 1.58 10.06 -10.33
N LEU A 60 2.07 8.93 -9.80
CA LEU A 60 1.58 7.62 -10.22
C LEU A 60 0.10 7.46 -9.91
N GLY A 61 -0.33 7.90 -8.74
CA GLY A 61 -1.73 7.87 -8.32
C GLY A 61 -2.66 8.63 -9.26
N TYR A 62 -2.22 9.77 -9.80
CA TYR A 62 -2.97 10.55 -10.78
C TYR A 62 -3.22 9.76 -12.07
N PHE A 63 -2.16 9.21 -12.68
CA PHE A 63 -2.29 8.43 -13.90
C PHE A 63 -3.10 7.15 -13.69
N LEU A 64 -2.79 6.41 -12.63
CA LEU A 64 -3.44 5.15 -12.31
C LEU A 64 -4.93 5.34 -12.00
N THR A 65 -5.28 6.30 -11.15
CA THR A 65 -6.65 6.58 -10.75
C THR A 65 -7.48 7.06 -11.93
N GLY A 66 -6.93 7.98 -12.75
CA GLY A 66 -7.59 8.45 -13.96
C GLY A 66 -7.94 7.30 -14.88
N PHE A 67 -6.95 6.48 -15.22
CA PHE A 67 -7.13 5.32 -16.10
C PHE A 67 -8.15 4.30 -15.56
N VAL A 68 -8.01 3.91 -14.29
CA VAL A 68 -8.90 2.94 -13.63
C VAL A 68 -10.35 3.41 -13.62
N ARG A 69 -10.60 4.70 -13.36
CA ARG A 69 -11.94 5.29 -13.38
C ARG A 69 -12.54 5.36 -14.76
N ASP A 70 -11.78 5.81 -15.74
CA ASP A 70 -12.25 5.96 -17.13
C ASP A 70 -12.64 4.61 -17.74
N HIS A 71 -11.88 3.55 -17.41
CA HIS A 71 -12.13 2.20 -17.90
C HIS A 71 -12.99 1.34 -16.95
N LYS A 72 -13.43 1.89 -15.81
CA LYS A 72 -14.30 1.21 -14.82
C LYS A 72 -13.74 -0.14 -14.36
N LEU A 73 -12.42 -0.18 -14.08
CA LEU A 73 -11.71 -1.41 -13.73
C LEU A 73 -11.77 -1.74 -12.23
N GLY A 74 -12.02 -0.76 -11.38
CA GLY A 74 -12.02 -0.92 -9.93
C GLY A 74 -11.81 0.41 -9.21
N ILE A 75 -11.05 0.37 -8.14
CA ILE A 75 -10.66 1.56 -7.36
C ILE A 75 -9.17 1.54 -7.05
N THR A 76 -8.61 2.72 -6.81
CA THR A 76 -7.27 2.91 -6.27
C THR A 76 -7.36 3.48 -4.87
N CYS A 77 -6.38 3.16 -4.04
CA CYS A 77 -6.27 3.63 -2.66
C CYS A 77 -4.85 4.15 -2.41
N ASP A 78 -4.74 5.09 -1.49
CA ASP A 78 -3.48 5.65 -1.01
C ASP A 78 -2.91 4.89 0.20
N SER A 79 -1.76 5.33 0.70
CA SER A 79 -1.06 4.74 1.84
C SER A 79 -1.83 4.80 3.16
N SER A 80 -2.91 5.57 3.24
CA SER A 80 -3.78 5.58 4.43
C SER A 80 -4.72 4.36 4.50
N THR A 81 -4.81 3.58 3.43
CA THR A 81 -5.70 2.42 3.35
C THR A 81 -5.00 1.17 3.86
N ALA A 82 -5.52 0.56 4.92
CA ALA A 82 -5.01 -0.70 5.43
C ALA A 82 -5.72 -1.91 4.83
N PHE A 83 -4.93 -2.91 4.51
CA PHE A 83 -5.34 -4.22 4.01
C PHE A 83 -5.12 -5.28 5.08
N LYS A 84 -6.18 -6.04 5.42
CA LYS A 84 -6.12 -7.08 6.43
C LYS A 84 -5.77 -8.42 5.82
N MET A 85 -4.61 -8.93 6.17
CA MET A 85 -4.11 -10.22 5.70
C MET A 85 -4.78 -11.39 6.45
N LYS A 86 -4.72 -12.60 5.89
CA LYS A 86 -5.25 -13.82 6.51
C LYS A 86 -4.63 -14.13 7.87
N THR A 87 -3.41 -13.70 8.09
CA THR A 87 -2.68 -13.81 9.36
C THR A 87 -3.23 -12.87 10.45
N GLY A 88 -4.07 -11.89 10.07
CA GLY A 88 -4.48 -10.79 10.92
C GLY A 88 -3.57 -9.57 10.84
N ASN A 89 -2.45 -9.66 10.14
CA ASN A 89 -1.58 -8.54 9.86
C ASN A 89 -2.33 -7.46 9.05
N LYS A 90 -1.92 -6.22 9.22
CA LYS A 90 -2.48 -5.06 8.52
C LYS A 90 -1.35 -4.30 7.87
N ARG A 91 -1.40 -4.21 6.55
CA ARG A 91 -0.40 -3.55 5.71
C ARG A 91 -1.02 -2.42 4.92
N SER A 92 -0.25 -1.38 4.69
CA SER A 92 -0.66 -0.20 3.92
C SER A 92 0.39 0.08 2.84
N PRO A 93 0.21 -0.40 1.60
CA PRO A 93 1.10 -0.04 0.49
C PRO A 93 0.96 1.44 0.14
N ASP A 94 1.99 2.04 -0.45
CA ASP A 94 1.96 3.46 -0.84
C ASP A 94 0.86 3.80 -1.84
N LEU A 95 0.59 2.87 -2.76
CA LEU A 95 -0.58 2.87 -3.64
C LEU A 95 -1.12 1.46 -3.80
N ALA A 96 -2.42 1.34 -4.01
CA ALA A 96 -3.08 0.07 -4.22
C ALA A 96 -4.16 0.16 -5.30
N PHE A 97 -4.40 -0.95 -6.00
CA PHE A 97 -5.56 -1.12 -6.87
C PHE A 97 -6.36 -2.35 -6.41
N ILE A 98 -7.67 -2.21 -6.38
CA ILE A 98 -8.64 -3.27 -6.09
C ILE A 98 -9.53 -3.44 -7.30
N ASP A 99 -9.55 -4.65 -7.87
CA ASP A 99 -10.35 -4.99 -9.02
C ASP A 99 -11.86 -4.88 -8.72
N LYS A 100 -12.62 -4.41 -9.71
CA LYS A 100 -14.10 -4.28 -9.63
C LYS A 100 -14.80 -5.58 -9.24
N GLU A 101 -14.25 -6.74 -9.61
CA GLU A 101 -14.84 -8.03 -9.27
C GLU A 101 -14.87 -8.27 -7.76
N ARG A 102 -13.86 -7.78 -7.03
CA ARG A 102 -13.81 -7.86 -5.57
C ARG A 102 -14.73 -6.84 -4.87
N LEU A 103 -15.23 -5.87 -5.62
CA LEU A 103 -16.17 -4.85 -5.13
C LEU A 103 -17.63 -5.21 -5.37
N GLN A 104 -17.89 -6.31 -6.11
CA GLN A 104 -19.25 -6.75 -6.42
C GLN A 104 -20.04 -7.07 -5.16
N GLY A 105 -21.30 -6.61 -5.13
CA GLY A 105 -22.18 -6.79 -3.97
C GLY A 105 -22.00 -5.78 -2.83
N LEU A 106 -20.95 -4.98 -2.85
CA LEU A 106 -20.77 -3.91 -1.90
C LEU A 106 -21.73 -2.76 -2.21
N LYS A 107 -22.58 -2.39 -1.24
CA LYS A 107 -23.43 -1.19 -1.37
C LYS A 107 -22.64 0.12 -1.19
N ARG A 108 -21.51 0.05 -0.52
CA ARG A 108 -20.55 1.15 -0.27
C ARG A 108 -19.18 0.57 0.06
N LEU A 109 -18.13 1.37 -0.11
CA LEU A 109 -16.79 0.98 0.32
C LEU A 109 -16.73 0.80 1.84
N PRO A 110 -15.95 -0.18 2.34
CA PRO A 110 -15.71 -0.34 3.77
C PRO A 110 -15.16 0.96 4.38
N LYS A 111 -15.58 1.27 5.61
CA LYS A 111 -14.98 2.40 6.36
C LYS A 111 -13.70 2.00 7.10
N GLY A 112 -13.44 0.69 7.22
CA GLY A 112 -12.27 0.10 7.86
C GLY A 112 -11.27 -0.44 6.84
N PHE A 113 -10.76 -1.63 7.15
CA PHE A 113 -9.82 -2.33 6.25
C PHE A 113 -10.52 -2.89 5.02
N PHE A 114 -9.70 -3.21 4.04
CA PHE A 114 -10.09 -4.12 2.98
C PHE A 114 -9.56 -5.54 3.29
N ASP A 115 -10.40 -6.56 3.20
CA ASP A 115 -10.00 -7.94 3.47
C ASP A 115 -9.17 -8.53 2.32
N GLY A 116 -8.00 -9.07 2.66
CA GLY A 116 -7.00 -9.57 1.73
C GLY A 116 -6.12 -8.45 1.17
N ALA A 117 -5.04 -8.80 0.49
CA ALA A 117 -4.14 -7.84 -0.16
C ALA A 117 -4.79 -7.19 -1.40
N PRO A 118 -4.31 -6.04 -1.89
CA PRO A 118 -4.78 -5.44 -3.15
C PRO A 118 -4.37 -6.29 -4.36
N ASP A 119 -5.02 -6.10 -5.50
CA ASP A 119 -4.68 -6.78 -6.75
C ASP A 119 -3.35 -6.27 -7.32
N LEU A 120 -3.11 -4.95 -7.24
CA LEU A 120 -1.80 -4.32 -7.42
C LEU A 120 -1.39 -3.63 -6.13
N ALA A 121 -0.19 -3.93 -5.64
CA ALA A 121 0.49 -3.19 -4.57
C ALA A 121 1.66 -2.39 -5.13
N VAL A 122 1.84 -1.15 -4.68
CA VAL A 122 2.99 -0.32 -5.00
C VAL A 122 3.69 0.10 -3.72
N GLU A 123 4.99 -0.12 -3.68
CA GLU A 123 5.89 0.40 -2.63
C GLU A 123 6.90 1.34 -3.27
N ILE A 124 7.12 2.49 -2.67
CA ILE A 124 8.13 3.47 -3.10
C ILE A 124 9.23 3.47 -2.06
N ILE A 125 10.44 3.13 -2.46
CA ILE A 125 11.55 3.00 -1.53
C ILE A 125 11.93 4.37 -0.98
N SER A 126 12.11 4.40 0.33
CA SER A 126 12.67 5.54 1.06
C SER A 126 14.03 5.15 1.66
N PRO A 127 14.91 6.11 2.00
CA PRO A 127 16.22 5.82 2.57
C PRO A 127 16.21 4.96 3.85
N ASN A 128 15.06 4.90 4.52
CA ASN A 128 14.89 4.15 5.76
C ASN A 128 14.43 2.70 5.55
N ASN A 129 14.04 2.34 4.32
CA ASN A 129 13.58 0.98 4.05
C ASN A 129 14.75 0.02 3.88
N THR A 130 14.61 -1.17 4.46
CA THR A 130 15.52 -2.27 4.20
C THR A 130 14.96 -3.20 3.13
N PHE A 131 15.86 -3.88 2.42
CA PHE A 131 15.45 -4.90 1.44
C PHE A 131 14.59 -5.99 2.08
N GLU A 132 14.91 -6.38 3.32
CA GLU A 132 14.18 -7.41 4.05
C GLU A 132 12.74 -6.99 4.36
N GLU A 133 12.53 -5.75 4.79
CA GLU A 133 11.17 -5.21 5.04
C GLU A 133 10.31 -5.24 3.78
N ILE A 134 10.83 -4.73 2.66
CA ILE A 134 10.11 -4.73 1.40
C ILE A 134 9.85 -6.15 0.92
N HIS A 135 10.85 -7.04 1.02
CA HIS A 135 10.68 -8.44 0.65
C HIS A 135 9.57 -9.11 1.47
N ASN A 136 9.55 -8.92 2.79
CA ASN A 136 8.53 -9.49 3.67
C ASN A 136 7.13 -8.95 3.36
N LYS A 137 6.99 -7.65 3.05
CA LYS A 137 5.73 -7.07 2.57
C LYS A 137 5.25 -7.76 1.29
N LEU A 138 6.14 -7.91 0.31
CA LEU A 138 5.81 -8.55 -0.98
C LEU A 138 5.40 -10.01 -0.80
N VAL A 139 6.13 -10.79 0.01
CA VAL A 139 5.74 -12.17 0.35
C VAL A 139 4.32 -12.19 0.87
N GLU A 140 4.03 -11.35 1.86
CA GLU A 140 2.72 -11.30 2.49
C GLU A 140 1.62 -10.85 1.51
N TYR A 141 1.87 -9.87 0.66
CA TYR A 141 0.92 -9.45 -0.38
C TYR A 141 0.57 -10.58 -1.33
N PHE A 142 1.57 -11.28 -1.88
CA PHE A 142 1.33 -12.38 -2.83
C PHE A 142 0.62 -13.58 -2.17
N GLU A 143 0.94 -13.92 -0.94
CA GLU A 143 0.24 -14.96 -0.17
C GLU A 143 -1.23 -14.61 0.11
N ASN A 144 -1.58 -13.33 0.05
CA ASN A 144 -2.91 -12.81 0.32
C ASN A 144 -3.69 -12.35 -0.92
N GLY A 145 -3.17 -12.58 -2.13
CA GLY A 145 -3.92 -12.44 -3.36
C GLY A 145 -3.47 -11.33 -4.31
N THR A 146 -2.40 -10.59 -4.00
CA THR A 146 -1.78 -9.66 -4.95
C THR A 146 -1.33 -10.41 -6.20
N ARG A 147 -1.65 -9.88 -7.37
CA ARG A 147 -1.29 -10.45 -8.68
C ARG A 147 -0.10 -9.74 -9.30
N LEU A 148 0.07 -8.46 -8.99
CA LEU A 148 1.13 -7.59 -9.50
C LEU A 148 1.63 -6.70 -8.37
N ALA A 149 2.94 -6.49 -8.29
CA ALA A 149 3.47 -5.44 -7.43
C ALA A 149 4.57 -4.67 -8.14
N TRP A 150 4.66 -3.37 -7.85
CA TRP A 150 5.71 -2.48 -8.31
C TRP A 150 6.47 -1.94 -7.11
N VAL A 151 7.80 -2.02 -7.20
CA VAL A 151 8.71 -1.39 -6.22
C VAL A 151 9.46 -0.30 -6.98
N ILE A 152 9.19 0.94 -6.64
CA ILE A 152 9.79 2.13 -7.25
C ILE A 152 11.04 2.49 -6.47
N LEU A 153 12.15 2.66 -7.17
CA LEU A 153 13.45 3.07 -6.65
C LEU A 153 13.74 4.49 -7.15
N PRO A 154 13.45 5.52 -6.34
CA PRO A 154 13.58 6.91 -6.79
C PRO A 154 15.00 7.30 -7.17
N ASP A 155 16.01 6.94 -6.36
CA ASP A 155 17.42 7.29 -6.59
C ASP A 155 17.99 6.70 -7.90
N GLU A 156 17.47 5.54 -8.32
CA GLU A 156 17.88 4.85 -9.55
C GLU A 156 16.94 5.12 -10.74
N GLU A 157 15.87 5.89 -10.54
CA GLU A 157 14.83 6.18 -11.56
C GLU A 157 14.34 4.90 -12.26
N CYS A 158 14.13 3.83 -11.50
CA CYS A 158 13.74 2.53 -12.06
C CYS A 158 12.64 1.86 -11.23
N VAL A 159 12.03 0.82 -11.79
CA VAL A 159 10.96 0.06 -11.14
C VAL A 159 11.21 -1.44 -11.25
N LEU A 160 11.13 -2.13 -10.12
CA LEU A 160 11.09 -3.59 -10.08
C LEU A 160 9.65 -4.07 -10.17
N VAL A 161 9.37 -4.93 -11.13
CA VAL A 161 8.06 -5.56 -11.34
C VAL A 161 8.05 -6.96 -10.75
N TYR A 162 7.03 -7.26 -9.96
CA TYR A 162 6.86 -8.54 -9.29
C TYR A 162 5.51 -9.17 -9.67
N ARG A 163 5.54 -10.46 -10.02
CA ARG A 163 4.36 -11.35 -10.22
C ARG A 163 4.33 -12.48 -9.20
N LYS A 164 5.32 -12.51 -8.33
CA LYS A 164 5.54 -13.40 -7.19
C LYS A 164 6.59 -12.74 -6.29
N PRO A 165 6.87 -13.23 -5.06
CA PRO A 165 7.87 -12.62 -4.17
C PRO A 165 9.32 -12.72 -4.68
N LYS A 166 9.53 -12.45 -5.94
CA LYS A 166 10.82 -12.34 -6.62
C LYS A 166 10.64 -11.41 -7.81
N PRO A 167 11.55 -10.45 -8.02
CA PRO A 167 11.45 -9.54 -9.16
C PRO A 167 11.49 -10.34 -10.47
N SER A 168 10.56 -10.03 -11.36
CA SER A 168 10.45 -10.64 -12.68
C SER A 168 11.03 -9.75 -13.77
N GLN A 169 11.11 -8.45 -13.54
CA GLN A 169 11.61 -7.47 -14.47
C GLN A 169 12.14 -6.24 -13.72
N LEU A 170 13.18 -5.62 -14.26
CA LEU A 170 13.64 -4.28 -13.93
C LEU A 170 13.30 -3.39 -15.12
N LEU A 171 12.53 -2.34 -14.89
CA LEU A 171 12.24 -1.29 -15.86
C LEU A 171 13.17 -0.11 -15.60
N GLN A 172 13.77 0.40 -16.68
CA GLN A 172 14.60 1.60 -16.66
C GLN A 172 13.84 2.79 -17.25
N LEU A 173 14.42 3.96 -17.24
CA LEU A 173 13.76 5.22 -17.60
C LEU A 173 13.12 5.20 -19.00
N GLU A 174 13.71 4.45 -19.95
CA GLU A 174 13.21 4.31 -21.32
C GLU A 174 12.03 3.35 -21.46
N ASP A 175 11.74 2.59 -20.39
CA ASP A 175 10.64 1.62 -20.36
C ASP A 175 9.32 2.27 -19.94
N SER A 176 8.28 1.45 -19.89
CA SER A 176 6.96 1.86 -19.41
C SER A 176 6.42 0.88 -18.37
N LEU A 177 5.78 1.40 -17.34
CA LEU A 177 4.95 0.62 -16.42
C LEU A 177 3.74 0.07 -17.16
N ASN A 178 3.53 -1.24 -17.08
CA ASN A 178 2.41 -1.91 -17.71
C ASN A 178 1.54 -2.61 -16.65
N GLY A 179 0.23 -2.39 -16.71
CA GLY A 179 -0.73 -2.98 -15.79
C GLY A 179 -1.03 -4.47 -16.03
N GLU A 180 -0.48 -5.04 -17.10
CA GLU A 180 -0.61 -6.44 -17.50
C GLU A 180 -2.08 -6.89 -17.58
N ASP A 181 -2.41 -8.07 -17.04
CA ASP A 181 -3.78 -8.57 -16.91
C ASP A 181 -4.51 -8.00 -15.69
N VAL A 182 -3.79 -7.35 -14.76
CA VAL A 182 -4.36 -6.77 -13.55
C VAL A 182 -5.06 -5.44 -13.86
N ILE A 183 -4.43 -4.58 -14.67
CA ILE A 183 -5.01 -3.34 -15.16
C ILE A 183 -4.80 -3.29 -16.68
N PRO A 184 -5.65 -3.99 -17.44
CA PRO A 184 -5.44 -4.18 -18.89
C PRO A 184 -5.31 -2.86 -19.64
N ASN A 185 -4.29 -2.77 -20.50
CA ASN A 185 -3.95 -1.60 -21.31
C ASN A 185 -3.45 -0.36 -20.56
N PHE A 186 -3.27 -0.42 -19.23
CA PHE A 186 -2.54 0.62 -18.55
C PHE A 186 -1.09 0.59 -19.00
N ASN A 187 -0.59 1.75 -19.42
CA ASN A 187 0.80 1.94 -19.81
C ASN A 187 1.23 3.36 -19.48
N LEU A 188 2.27 3.51 -18.67
CA LEU A 188 2.83 4.78 -18.26
C LEU A 188 4.35 4.78 -18.52
N PRO A 189 4.85 5.61 -19.44
CA PRO A 189 6.29 5.79 -19.61
C PRO A 189 6.97 6.22 -18.31
N LEU A 190 8.11 5.63 -17.95
CA LEU A 190 8.82 6.01 -16.73
C LEU A 190 9.37 7.45 -16.83
N THR A 191 9.62 7.96 -18.03
CA THR A 191 9.95 9.37 -18.25
C THR A 191 8.85 10.34 -17.83
N GLU A 192 7.58 9.91 -17.76
CA GLU A 192 6.48 10.71 -17.21
C GLU A 192 6.40 10.59 -15.69
N LEU A 193 6.72 9.40 -15.14
CA LEU A 193 6.74 9.19 -13.69
C LEU A 193 7.89 9.95 -13.02
N PHE A 194 9.09 9.89 -13.60
CA PHE A 194 10.32 10.51 -13.10
C PHE A 194 10.64 11.84 -13.80
N GLN A 195 9.62 12.51 -14.33
CA GLN A 195 9.81 13.77 -15.05
C GLN A 195 10.56 14.80 -14.19
N GLU A 196 11.66 15.34 -14.72
CA GLU A 196 12.36 16.46 -14.10
C GLU A 196 11.43 17.68 -13.99
N LEU A 197 11.42 18.26 -12.80
CA LEU A 197 10.63 19.47 -12.53
C LEU A 197 11.42 20.69 -12.98
N SER A 198 10.81 21.49 -13.86
CA SER A 198 11.33 22.82 -14.22
C SER A 198 10.46 23.89 -13.57
N PHE A 199 11.04 24.69 -12.69
CA PHE A 199 10.39 25.78 -12.00
C PHE A 199 10.81 27.13 -12.58
#